data_7898a2887a91d8995a413720fe6d5e17
#
_entry.id   7898a2887a91d8995a413720fe6d5e17
#
_cell.length_a   1.000
_cell.length_b   1.000
_cell.length_c   1.000
_cell.angle_alpha   90.00
_cell.angle_beta   90.00
_cell.angle_gamma   90.00
#
_symmetry.space_group_name_H-M   'P 1'
#
loop_
_entity.id
_entity.type
_entity.pdbx_description
1 polymer ?
#
loop_
_entity_poly.entity_id
_entity_poly.type
_entity_poly.pdbx_seq_one_letter_code
_entity_poly.pdbx_strand_id
1 'polypeptide(L)'
;MTDSTPRRSYDSLRRQAQAQRTRAEIAEAARRLFVARGWGATTVREVAQEAGVSVPTVYAAYGNKTGLVWALVEAADLPADPARLLGELESAEPARQLAAMAGYDRRLFESSGDLIGLIREAGRTEADLATLYTRVRRAADGIREEVFSAWPTGTLRSGVDLSTAVDTYAALCNIDVYTVLIRERGWSPERVEQWWSHVLVRQLLDR
;
A
#
# COMPACT_ATOMS: atom_id res chain seq x y z
N MET A 1 -19.18 -28.31 42.87
CA MET A 1 -18.97 -27.14 41.99
C MET A 1 -17.69 -27.40 41.24
N THR A 2 -17.83 -27.87 39.99
CA THR A 2 -16.72 -28.27 39.12
C THR A 2 -16.42 -27.13 38.18
N ASP A 3 -15.24 -26.57 38.36
CA ASP A 3 -14.66 -25.50 37.54
C ASP A 3 -14.24 -26.05 36.17
N SER A 4 -14.92 -25.64 35.09
CA SER A 4 -14.76 -26.15 33.72
C SER A 4 -14.37 -25.06 32.69
N THR A 5 -13.67 -23.98 33.09
CA THR A 5 -13.48 -22.82 32.21
C THR A 5 -12.13 -22.68 31.46
N PRO A 6 -10.97 -23.22 31.85
CA PRO A 6 -9.71 -22.90 31.16
C PRO A 6 -9.50 -23.65 29.84
N ARG A 7 -10.04 -24.84 29.65
CA ARG A 7 -9.75 -25.68 28.45
C ARG A 7 -10.43 -25.19 27.18
N ARG A 8 -11.65 -24.63 27.26
CA ARG A 8 -12.40 -24.08 26.12
C ARG A 8 -11.77 -22.82 25.54
N SER A 9 -11.20 -21.96 26.39
CA SER A 9 -10.51 -20.73 25.99
C SER A 9 -9.19 -21.03 25.23
N TYR A 10 -8.42 -22.00 25.71
CA TYR A 10 -7.16 -22.41 25.09
C TYR A 10 -7.35 -23.05 23.70
N ASP A 11 -8.37 -23.89 23.54
CA ASP A 11 -8.70 -24.49 22.24
C ASP A 11 -9.26 -23.47 21.25
N SER A 12 -9.90 -22.41 21.71
CA SER A 12 -10.33 -21.29 20.89
C SER A 12 -9.15 -20.48 20.36
N LEU A 13 -8.18 -20.14 21.22
CA LEU A 13 -6.98 -19.39 20.86
C LEU A 13 -6.12 -20.17 19.85
N ARG A 14 -5.95 -21.47 20.03
CA ARG A 14 -5.21 -22.32 19.08
C ARG A 14 -5.90 -22.37 17.71
N ARG A 15 -7.21 -22.51 17.67
CA ARG A 15 -7.99 -22.51 16.42
C ARG A 15 -7.91 -21.16 15.72
N GLN A 16 -7.98 -20.05 16.45
CA GLN A 16 -7.81 -18.71 15.89
C GLN A 16 -6.40 -18.51 15.32
N ALA A 17 -5.36 -18.89 16.04
CA ALA A 17 -4.00 -18.81 15.58
C ALA A 17 -3.76 -19.66 14.31
N GLN A 18 -4.32 -20.89 14.27
CA GLN A 18 -4.24 -21.74 13.09
C GLN A 18 -4.98 -21.13 11.89
N ALA A 19 -6.18 -20.57 12.10
CA ALA A 19 -6.94 -19.91 11.05
C ALA A 19 -6.20 -18.69 10.49
N GLN A 20 -5.57 -17.89 11.36
CA GLN A 20 -4.74 -16.75 10.95
C GLN A 20 -3.52 -17.19 10.14
N ARG A 21 -2.85 -18.25 10.56
CA ARG A 21 -1.72 -18.82 9.84
C ARG A 21 -2.13 -19.29 8.45
N THR A 22 -3.22 -20.06 8.35
CA THR A 22 -3.76 -20.51 7.05
C THR A 22 -4.16 -19.33 6.15
N ARG A 23 -4.75 -18.26 6.71
CA ARG A 23 -5.02 -17.04 5.93
C ARG A 23 -3.74 -16.43 5.40
N ALA A 24 -2.71 -16.27 6.21
CA ALA A 24 -1.43 -15.72 5.76
C ALA A 24 -0.78 -16.57 4.66
N GLU A 25 -0.81 -17.91 4.79
CA GLU A 25 -0.29 -18.83 3.77
C GLU A 25 -1.03 -18.70 2.44
N ILE A 26 -2.36 -18.58 2.47
CA ILE A 26 -3.18 -18.33 1.27
C ILE A 26 -2.85 -16.96 0.63
N ALA A 27 -2.74 -15.90 1.42
CA ALA A 27 -2.41 -14.56 0.93
C ALA A 27 -1.03 -14.55 0.25
N GLU A 28 -0.04 -15.17 0.86
CA GLU A 28 1.32 -15.26 0.32
C GLU A 28 1.37 -16.06 -0.99
N ALA A 29 0.65 -17.20 -1.07
CA ALA A 29 0.51 -17.97 -2.30
C ALA A 29 -0.18 -17.14 -3.40
N ALA A 30 -1.24 -16.41 -3.06
CA ALA A 30 -1.95 -15.53 -3.98
C ALA A 30 -1.02 -14.43 -4.51
N ARG A 31 -0.26 -13.76 -3.64
CA ARG A 31 0.72 -12.72 -4.03
C ARG A 31 1.73 -13.27 -5.03
N ARG A 32 2.37 -14.40 -4.72
CA ARG A 32 3.35 -15.02 -5.62
C ARG A 32 2.76 -15.29 -7.01
N LEU A 33 1.56 -15.88 -7.06
CA LEU A 33 0.91 -16.22 -8.34
C LEU A 33 0.47 -14.96 -9.10
N PHE A 34 -0.11 -13.98 -8.44
CA PHE A 34 -0.52 -12.73 -9.08
C PHE A 34 0.67 -11.97 -9.66
N VAL A 35 1.77 -11.88 -8.92
CA VAL A 35 2.98 -11.19 -9.39
C VAL A 35 3.65 -11.95 -10.55
N ALA A 36 3.70 -13.30 -10.46
CA ALA A 36 4.38 -14.11 -11.48
C ALA A 36 3.56 -14.25 -12.78
N ARG A 37 2.22 -14.31 -12.71
CA ARG A 37 1.35 -14.67 -13.85
C ARG A 37 0.34 -13.58 -14.22
N GLY A 38 0.18 -12.58 -13.39
CA GLY A 38 -0.83 -11.55 -13.53
C GLY A 38 -2.23 -11.99 -13.06
N TRP A 39 -3.15 -11.02 -13.03
CA TRP A 39 -4.52 -11.23 -12.60
C TRP A 39 -5.25 -12.27 -13.46
N GLY A 40 -5.29 -12.10 -14.78
CA GLY A 40 -6.08 -12.94 -15.70
C GLY A 40 -5.71 -14.41 -15.64
N ALA A 41 -4.42 -14.73 -15.54
CA ALA A 41 -3.91 -16.10 -15.59
C ALA A 41 -3.89 -16.82 -14.23
N THR A 42 -4.26 -16.16 -13.13
CA THR A 42 -4.29 -16.77 -11.79
C THR A 42 -5.72 -17.13 -11.40
N THR A 43 -5.95 -18.34 -10.93
CA THR A 43 -7.25 -18.83 -10.45
C THR A 43 -7.24 -19.12 -8.95
N VAL A 44 -8.42 -19.07 -8.30
CA VAL A 44 -8.57 -19.47 -6.88
C VAL A 44 -8.15 -20.93 -6.65
N ARG A 45 -8.33 -21.79 -7.64
CA ARG A 45 -7.91 -23.21 -7.58
C ARG A 45 -6.38 -23.32 -7.49
N GLU A 46 -5.66 -22.56 -8.31
CA GLU A 46 -4.19 -22.55 -8.27
C GLU A 46 -3.67 -21.96 -6.96
N VAL A 47 -4.31 -20.91 -6.45
CA VAL A 47 -3.98 -20.35 -5.11
C VAL A 47 -4.19 -21.41 -4.02
N ALA A 48 -5.30 -22.15 -4.05
CA ALA A 48 -5.57 -23.22 -3.09
C ALA A 48 -4.52 -24.32 -3.16
N GLN A 49 -4.15 -24.73 -4.37
CA GLN A 49 -3.11 -25.74 -4.61
C GLN A 49 -1.74 -25.27 -4.10
N GLU A 50 -1.35 -24.04 -4.43
CA GLU A 50 -0.07 -23.44 -4.00
C GLU A 50 0.01 -23.29 -2.48
N ALA A 51 -1.12 -22.95 -1.82
CA ALA A 51 -1.20 -22.83 -0.36
C ALA A 51 -1.40 -24.15 0.37
N GLY A 52 -1.56 -25.28 -0.35
CA GLY A 52 -1.80 -26.59 0.27
C GLY A 52 -3.14 -26.71 0.99
N VAL A 53 -4.17 -25.97 0.55
CA VAL A 53 -5.50 -25.96 1.16
C VAL A 53 -6.60 -26.32 0.15
N SER A 54 -7.82 -26.56 0.65
CA SER A 54 -8.97 -26.77 -0.24
C SER A 54 -9.49 -25.46 -0.82
N VAL A 55 -10.10 -25.51 -2.02
CA VAL A 55 -10.77 -24.35 -2.63
C VAL A 55 -11.85 -23.73 -1.72
N PRO A 56 -12.72 -24.54 -1.06
CA PRO A 56 -13.65 -23.99 -0.07
C PRO A 56 -12.98 -23.23 1.08
N THR A 57 -11.78 -23.63 1.50
CA THR A 57 -11.01 -22.92 2.52
C THR A 57 -10.63 -21.51 2.06
N VAL A 58 -10.21 -21.35 0.80
CA VAL A 58 -9.90 -20.03 0.23
C VAL A 58 -11.15 -19.15 0.19
N TYR A 59 -12.28 -19.69 -0.29
CA TYR A 59 -13.55 -18.96 -0.32
C TYR A 59 -14.04 -18.58 1.08
N ALA A 60 -13.91 -19.46 2.07
CA ALA A 60 -14.26 -19.17 3.46
C ALA A 60 -13.36 -18.05 4.07
N ALA A 61 -12.09 -17.99 3.67
CA ALA A 61 -11.15 -17.00 4.17
C ALA A 61 -11.31 -15.62 3.52
N TYR A 62 -11.57 -15.57 2.20
CA TYR A 62 -11.46 -14.33 1.40
C TYR A 62 -12.66 -14.04 0.50
N GLY A 63 -13.67 -14.88 0.49
CA GLY A 63 -14.90 -14.72 -0.30
C GLY A 63 -14.72 -14.97 -1.79
N ASN A 64 -13.77 -14.32 -2.43
CA ASN A 64 -13.52 -14.47 -3.87
C ASN A 64 -12.07 -14.06 -4.22
N LYS A 65 -11.73 -14.10 -5.51
CA LYS A 65 -10.40 -13.71 -6.00
C LYS A 65 -10.08 -12.23 -5.73
N THR A 66 -11.06 -11.34 -5.84
CA THR A 66 -10.90 -9.92 -5.53
C THR A 66 -10.64 -9.71 -4.03
N GLY A 67 -11.31 -10.48 -3.17
CA GLY A 67 -11.08 -10.45 -1.71
C GLY A 67 -9.66 -10.82 -1.29
N LEU A 68 -8.99 -11.70 -2.05
CA LEU A 68 -7.55 -11.97 -1.86
C LEU A 68 -6.72 -10.70 -2.10
N VAL A 69 -6.99 -9.98 -3.19
CA VAL A 69 -6.25 -8.74 -3.51
C VAL A 69 -6.52 -7.66 -2.47
N TRP A 70 -7.76 -7.51 -2.00
CA TRP A 70 -8.10 -6.58 -0.92
C TRP A 70 -7.28 -6.84 0.35
N ALA A 71 -7.19 -8.09 0.78
CA ALA A 71 -6.39 -8.46 1.95
C ALA A 71 -4.89 -8.19 1.76
N LEU A 72 -4.37 -8.38 0.54
CA LEU A 72 -2.99 -8.04 0.22
C LEU A 72 -2.74 -6.54 0.27
N VAL A 73 -3.70 -5.72 -0.19
CA VAL A 73 -3.62 -4.25 -0.12
C VAL A 73 -3.65 -3.76 1.33
N GLU A 74 -4.55 -4.30 2.15
CA GLU A 74 -4.64 -3.94 3.58
C GLU A 74 -3.33 -4.25 4.34
N ALA A 75 -2.56 -5.24 3.88
CA ALA A 75 -1.28 -5.59 4.46
C ALA A 75 -0.08 -4.85 3.81
N ALA A 76 -0.27 -4.14 2.71
CA ALA A 76 0.81 -3.57 1.90
C ALA A 76 1.54 -2.41 2.60
N ASP A 77 0.86 -1.66 3.46
CA ASP A 77 1.44 -0.50 4.16
C ASP A 77 2.40 -0.89 5.29
N LEU A 78 2.26 -2.10 5.86
CA LEU A 78 3.07 -2.51 7.01
C LEU A 78 4.58 -2.45 6.75
N PRO A 79 5.12 -2.94 5.61
CA PRO A 79 6.56 -2.82 5.32
C PRO A 79 7.03 -1.38 5.06
N ALA A 80 6.12 -0.46 4.70
CA ALA A 80 6.44 0.95 4.47
C ALA A 80 6.59 1.75 5.77
N ASP A 81 6.22 1.15 6.91
CA ASP A 81 6.34 1.73 8.25
C ASP A 81 5.56 3.05 8.42
N PRO A 82 4.21 2.98 8.45
CA PRO A 82 3.38 4.18 8.63
C PRO A 82 3.58 4.84 10.00
N ALA A 83 3.93 4.08 11.05
CA ALA A 83 4.20 4.64 12.37
C ALA A 83 5.43 5.56 12.37
N ARG A 84 6.45 5.18 11.61
CA ARG A 84 7.62 6.03 11.38
C ARG A 84 7.23 7.32 10.66
N LEU A 85 6.40 7.24 9.61
CA LEU A 85 5.93 8.43 8.90
C LEU A 85 5.21 9.38 9.86
N LEU A 86 4.27 8.88 10.67
CA LEU A 86 3.54 9.71 11.64
C LEU A 86 4.51 10.44 12.59
N GLY A 87 5.49 9.74 13.16
CA GLY A 87 6.51 10.36 14.02
C GLY A 87 7.35 11.41 13.30
N GLU A 88 7.69 11.19 12.04
CA GLU A 88 8.45 12.15 11.21
C GLU A 88 7.61 13.39 10.83
N LEU A 89 6.27 13.28 10.79
CA LEU A 89 5.38 14.39 10.48
C LEU A 89 5.07 15.31 11.68
N GLU A 90 5.12 14.81 12.92
CA GLU A 90 4.65 15.52 14.12
C GLU A 90 5.41 16.82 14.45
N SER A 91 6.68 16.91 14.11
CA SER A 91 7.54 18.02 14.57
C SER A 91 8.42 18.62 13.47
N ALA A 92 8.21 18.27 12.20
CA ALA A 92 9.12 18.64 11.13
C ALA A 92 8.67 19.90 10.37
N GLU A 93 9.63 20.68 9.93
CA GLU A 93 9.44 21.74 8.93
C GLU A 93 8.82 21.15 7.63
N PRO A 94 8.02 21.92 6.87
CA PRO A 94 7.35 21.44 5.65
C PRO A 94 8.26 20.71 4.66
N ALA A 95 9.49 21.18 4.48
CA ALA A 95 10.46 20.49 3.61
C ALA A 95 10.86 19.10 4.12
N ARG A 96 10.95 18.91 5.44
CA ARG A 96 11.21 17.60 6.06
C ARG A 96 9.99 16.70 6.01
N GLN A 97 8.78 17.24 6.15
CA GLN A 97 7.55 16.48 5.98
C GLN A 97 7.43 15.95 4.55
N LEU A 98 7.73 16.76 3.52
CA LEU A 98 7.79 16.31 2.14
C LEU A 98 8.81 15.19 1.94
N ALA A 99 9.99 15.30 2.54
CA ALA A 99 11.00 14.25 2.47
C ALA A 99 10.55 12.95 3.17
N ALA A 100 9.91 13.05 4.34
CA ALA A 100 9.36 11.91 5.07
C ALA A 100 8.27 11.18 4.26
N MET A 101 7.36 11.93 3.63
CA MET A 101 6.31 11.39 2.77
C MET A 101 6.90 10.73 1.51
N ALA A 102 7.89 11.34 0.86
CA ALA A 102 8.61 10.74 -0.27
C ALA A 102 9.34 9.45 0.13
N GLY A 103 9.94 9.42 1.31
CA GLY A 103 10.56 8.23 1.88
C GLY A 103 9.56 7.11 2.18
N TYR A 104 8.37 7.45 2.65
CA TYR A 104 7.28 6.49 2.83
C TYR A 104 6.82 5.91 1.49
N ASP A 105 6.52 6.75 0.49
CA ASP A 105 6.12 6.30 -0.84
C ASP A 105 7.19 5.43 -1.50
N ARG A 106 8.47 5.76 -1.34
CA ARG A 106 9.57 4.93 -1.82
C ARG A 106 9.55 3.53 -1.16
N ARG A 107 9.42 3.44 0.17
CA ARG A 107 9.35 2.16 0.89
C ARG A 107 8.11 1.35 0.47
N LEU A 108 6.96 2.01 0.31
CA LEU A 108 5.73 1.40 -0.16
C LEU A 108 5.89 0.80 -1.57
N PHE A 109 6.46 1.56 -2.51
CA PHE A 109 6.64 1.09 -3.88
C PHE A 109 7.74 0.04 -4.01
N GLU A 110 8.76 0.07 -3.16
CA GLU A 110 9.80 -0.95 -3.09
C GLU A 110 9.24 -2.30 -2.58
N SER A 111 8.40 -2.27 -1.55
CA SER A 111 7.84 -3.48 -0.93
C SER A 111 6.59 -4.02 -1.62
N SER A 112 5.77 -3.16 -2.21
CA SER A 112 4.42 -3.48 -2.68
C SER A 112 4.09 -2.92 -4.07
N GLY A 113 5.08 -2.38 -4.79
CA GLY A 113 4.88 -1.80 -6.11
C GLY A 113 4.40 -2.82 -7.16
N ASP A 114 4.80 -4.08 -7.03
CA ASP A 114 4.31 -5.19 -7.82
C ASP A 114 2.79 -5.39 -7.69
N LEU A 115 2.28 -5.35 -6.45
CA LEU A 115 0.86 -5.46 -6.15
C LEU A 115 0.08 -4.22 -6.64
N ILE A 116 0.62 -3.02 -6.41
CA ILE A 116 0.01 -1.76 -6.88
C ILE A 116 -0.10 -1.75 -8.41
N GLY A 117 0.96 -2.15 -9.11
CA GLY A 117 0.98 -2.29 -10.56
C GLY A 117 -0.03 -3.32 -11.08
N LEU A 118 -0.14 -4.47 -10.40
CA LEU A 118 -1.12 -5.53 -10.70
C LEU A 118 -2.55 -4.99 -10.62
N ILE A 119 -2.91 -4.31 -9.52
CA ILE A 119 -4.26 -3.80 -9.29
C ILE A 119 -4.61 -2.75 -10.33
N ARG A 120 -3.69 -1.86 -10.65
CA ARG A 120 -3.88 -0.85 -11.67
C ARG A 120 -4.11 -1.46 -13.06
N GLU A 121 -3.32 -2.44 -13.43
CA GLU A 121 -3.47 -3.11 -14.74
C GLU A 121 -4.76 -3.93 -14.80
N ALA A 122 -5.04 -4.72 -13.78
CA ALA A 122 -6.27 -5.50 -13.70
C ALA A 122 -7.53 -4.62 -13.61
N GLY A 123 -7.43 -3.45 -13.02
CA GLY A 123 -8.53 -2.47 -12.94
C GLY A 123 -8.98 -1.93 -14.30
N ARG A 124 -8.22 -2.14 -15.39
CA ARG A 124 -8.66 -1.78 -16.74
C ARG A 124 -9.83 -2.66 -17.25
N THR A 125 -9.94 -3.87 -16.73
CA THR A 125 -10.96 -4.85 -17.13
C THR A 125 -11.88 -5.26 -15.99
N GLU A 126 -11.45 -5.09 -14.75
CA GLU A 126 -12.14 -5.52 -13.53
C GLU A 126 -12.60 -4.31 -12.72
N ALA A 127 -13.89 -4.02 -12.72
CA ALA A 127 -14.48 -2.82 -12.07
C ALA A 127 -14.20 -2.75 -10.57
N ASP A 128 -14.20 -3.90 -9.86
CA ASP A 128 -13.91 -3.96 -8.43
C ASP A 128 -12.46 -3.55 -8.11
N LEU A 129 -11.51 -3.94 -8.97
CA LEU A 129 -10.10 -3.55 -8.79
C LEU A 129 -9.84 -2.11 -9.21
N ALA A 130 -10.57 -1.58 -10.20
CA ALA A 130 -10.56 -0.15 -10.52
C ALA A 130 -11.06 0.68 -9.34
N THR A 131 -12.15 0.24 -8.70
CA THR A 131 -12.70 0.86 -7.50
C THR A 131 -11.72 0.81 -6.34
N LEU A 132 -11.09 -0.33 -6.11
CA LEU A 132 -10.05 -0.49 -5.08
C LEU A 132 -8.89 0.46 -5.32
N TYR A 133 -8.33 0.49 -6.53
CA TYR A 133 -7.22 1.37 -6.88
C TYR A 133 -7.56 2.84 -6.64
N THR A 134 -8.74 3.28 -7.09
CA THR A 134 -9.23 4.64 -6.89
C THR A 134 -9.40 4.97 -5.41
N ARG A 135 -9.93 4.05 -4.61
CA ARG A 135 -10.11 4.25 -3.16
C ARG A 135 -8.78 4.43 -2.45
N VAL A 136 -7.78 3.59 -2.74
CA VAL A 136 -6.45 3.70 -2.14
C VAL A 136 -5.77 5.02 -2.51
N ARG A 137 -5.88 5.42 -3.78
CA ARG A 137 -5.34 6.71 -4.26
C ARG A 137 -5.98 7.89 -3.52
N ARG A 138 -7.30 7.92 -3.41
CA ARG A 138 -8.02 8.98 -2.67
C ARG A 138 -7.67 9.03 -1.19
N ALA A 139 -7.48 7.88 -0.55
CA ALA A 139 -7.03 7.84 0.84
C ALA A 139 -5.64 8.47 1.01
N ALA A 140 -4.72 8.18 0.09
CA ALA A 140 -3.39 8.80 0.08
C ALA A 140 -3.45 10.31 -0.16
N ASP A 141 -4.34 10.78 -1.06
CA ASP A 141 -4.53 12.21 -1.32
C ASP A 141 -5.12 12.92 -0.09
N GLY A 142 -6.05 12.27 0.63
CA GLY A 142 -6.59 12.81 1.89
C GLY A 142 -5.51 13.05 2.97
N ILE A 143 -4.54 12.14 3.09
CA ILE A 143 -3.39 12.33 4.00
C ILE A 143 -2.54 13.53 3.56
N ARG A 144 -2.31 13.70 2.26
CA ARG A 144 -1.57 14.85 1.71
C ARG A 144 -2.30 16.17 1.98
N GLU A 145 -3.61 16.19 1.76
CA GLU A 145 -4.46 17.36 2.08
C GLU A 145 -4.37 17.71 3.56
N GLU A 146 -4.44 16.74 4.46
CA GLU A 146 -4.34 16.95 5.91
C GLU A 146 -2.98 17.56 6.27
N VAL A 147 -1.87 17.01 5.77
CA VAL A 147 -0.52 17.52 6.04
C VAL A 147 -0.35 18.93 5.49
N PHE A 148 -0.73 19.18 4.22
CA PHE A 148 -0.49 20.48 3.58
C PHE A 148 -1.40 21.58 4.13
N SER A 149 -2.62 21.24 4.52
CA SER A 149 -3.55 22.21 5.15
C SER A 149 -3.12 22.64 6.55
N ALA A 150 -2.31 21.82 7.24
CA ALA A 150 -1.76 22.14 8.56
C ALA A 150 -0.56 23.10 8.48
N TRP A 151 -0.01 23.37 7.31
CA TRP A 151 1.13 24.28 7.17
C TRP A 151 0.73 25.74 7.42
N PRO A 152 1.65 26.57 7.93
CA PRO A 152 1.40 28.00 8.07
C PRO A 152 1.03 28.66 6.75
N THR A 153 0.18 29.69 6.81
CA THR A 153 -0.17 30.49 5.63
C THR A 153 1.08 31.05 4.96
N GLY A 154 1.18 30.92 3.63
CA GLY A 154 2.34 31.37 2.87
C GLY A 154 3.48 30.35 2.77
N THR A 155 3.32 29.13 3.31
CA THR A 155 4.28 28.02 3.11
C THR A 155 4.27 27.50 1.67
N LEU A 156 3.06 27.35 1.10
CA LEU A 156 2.95 26.97 -0.30
C LEU A 156 3.41 28.13 -1.18
N ARG A 157 4.09 27.76 -2.26
CA ARG A 157 4.61 28.69 -3.26
C ARG A 157 3.51 29.58 -3.82
N SER A 158 3.84 30.83 -4.08
CA SER A 158 2.92 31.76 -4.73
C SER A 158 2.36 31.17 -6.03
N GLY A 159 1.01 31.17 -6.15
CA GLY A 159 0.29 30.57 -7.26
C GLY A 159 0.02 29.06 -7.16
N VAL A 160 0.44 28.41 -6.08
CA VAL A 160 0.12 27.00 -5.79
C VAL A 160 -0.91 26.95 -4.66
N ASP A 161 -2.14 26.54 -4.97
CA ASP A 161 -3.17 26.25 -3.99
C ASP A 161 -3.05 24.80 -3.45
N LEU A 162 -3.84 24.46 -2.44
CA LEU A 162 -3.82 23.14 -1.79
C LEU A 162 -4.09 22.01 -2.81
N SER A 163 -5.08 22.17 -3.67
CA SER A 163 -5.43 21.16 -4.69
C SER A 163 -4.26 20.93 -5.65
N THR A 164 -3.68 22.01 -6.18
CA THR A 164 -2.52 21.97 -7.07
C THR A 164 -1.31 21.30 -6.37
N ALA A 165 -1.11 21.55 -5.08
CA ALA A 165 -0.02 20.93 -4.32
C ALA A 165 -0.21 19.41 -4.20
N VAL A 166 -1.43 18.96 -3.87
CA VAL A 166 -1.77 17.53 -3.80
C VAL A 166 -1.61 16.85 -5.17
N ASP A 167 -2.13 17.47 -6.23
CA ASP A 167 -2.02 16.96 -7.60
C ASP A 167 -0.57 16.87 -8.06
N THR A 168 0.23 17.90 -7.75
CA THR A 168 1.68 17.91 -8.06
C THR A 168 2.41 16.77 -7.36
N TYR A 169 2.13 16.57 -6.07
CA TYR A 169 2.70 15.46 -5.32
C TYR A 169 2.29 14.13 -5.94
N ALA A 170 0.99 13.91 -6.16
CA ALA A 170 0.44 12.68 -6.70
C ALA A 170 0.94 12.35 -8.12
N ALA A 171 1.22 13.39 -8.93
CA ALA A 171 1.80 13.24 -10.26
C ALA A 171 3.28 12.85 -10.23
N LEU A 172 4.03 13.32 -9.25
CA LEU A 172 5.48 13.02 -9.13
C LEU A 172 5.72 11.71 -8.39
N CYS A 173 5.10 11.52 -7.22
CA CYS A 173 5.34 10.37 -6.35
C CYS A 173 4.27 9.28 -6.59
N ASN A 174 4.42 8.57 -7.70
CA ASN A 174 3.53 7.46 -8.06
C ASN A 174 4.32 6.25 -8.57
N ILE A 175 3.63 5.10 -8.64
CA ILE A 175 4.23 3.82 -9.02
C ILE A 175 4.78 3.82 -10.45
N ASP A 176 4.23 4.60 -11.37
CA ASP A 176 4.71 4.64 -12.76
C ASP A 176 6.04 5.33 -12.84
N VAL A 177 6.16 6.52 -12.22
CA VAL A 177 7.42 7.27 -12.13
C VAL A 177 8.47 6.42 -11.42
N TYR A 178 8.11 5.77 -10.30
CA TYR A 178 9.02 4.88 -9.59
C TYR A 178 9.52 3.75 -10.48
N THR A 179 8.62 3.06 -11.17
CA THR A 179 8.95 1.93 -12.04
C THR A 179 9.85 2.34 -13.20
N VAL A 180 9.58 3.46 -13.86
CA VAL A 180 10.42 3.99 -14.92
C VAL A 180 11.84 4.30 -14.42
N LEU A 181 11.96 4.98 -13.27
CA LEU A 181 13.26 5.36 -12.73
C LEU A 181 14.08 4.13 -12.30
N ILE A 182 13.46 3.16 -11.65
CA ILE A 182 14.14 1.94 -11.18
C ILE A 182 14.46 1.01 -12.35
N ARG A 183 13.44 0.62 -13.14
CA ARG A 183 13.59 -0.46 -14.13
C ARG A 183 14.17 -0.03 -15.45
N GLU A 184 13.83 1.17 -15.91
CA GLU A 184 14.29 1.65 -17.22
C GLU A 184 15.55 2.55 -17.12
N ARG A 185 15.65 3.33 -16.04
CA ARG A 185 16.76 4.28 -15.84
C ARG A 185 17.85 3.77 -14.90
N GLY A 186 17.63 2.64 -14.20
CA GLY A 186 18.61 2.02 -13.31
C GLY A 186 18.94 2.83 -12.06
N TRP A 187 18.02 3.68 -11.60
CA TRP A 187 18.22 4.42 -10.37
C TRP A 187 18.08 3.49 -9.15
N SER A 188 18.80 3.83 -8.07
CA SER A 188 18.51 3.20 -6.77
C SER A 188 17.26 3.78 -6.13
N PRO A 189 16.56 3.03 -5.24
CA PRO A 189 15.42 3.55 -4.50
C PRO A 189 15.73 4.84 -3.73
N GLU A 190 16.91 4.92 -3.10
CA GLU A 190 17.35 6.11 -2.36
C GLU A 190 17.54 7.32 -3.27
N ARG A 191 18.02 7.11 -4.50
CA ARG A 191 18.14 8.18 -5.49
C ARG A 191 16.78 8.71 -5.91
N VAL A 192 15.77 7.86 -6.04
CA VAL A 192 14.38 8.27 -6.32
C VAL A 192 13.84 9.11 -5.17
N GLU A 193 13.98 8.65 -3.92
CA GLU A 193 13.56 9.38 -2.73
C GLU A 193 14.19 10.77 -2.64
N GLN A 194 15.51 10.87 -2.84
CA GLN A 194 16.24 12.14 -2.84
C GLN A 194 15.74 13.07 -3.94
N TRP A 195 15.52 12.55 -5.13
CA TRP A 195 15.03 13.34 -6.25
C TRP A 195 13.61 13.85 -5.99
N TRP A 196 12.69 13.00 -5.50
CA TRP A 196 11.34 13.41 -5.12
C TRP A 196 11.36 14.51 -4.07
N SER A 197 12.13 14.31 -3.00
CA SER A 197 12.26 15.31 -1.93
C SER A 197 12.70 16.68 -2.47
N HIS A 198 13.72 16.71 -3.31
CA HIS A 198 14.22 17.95 -3.92
C HIS A 198 13.21 18.60 -4.85
N VAL A 199 12.54 17.82 -5.71
CA VAL A 199 11.59 18.36 -6.69
C VAL A 199 10.35 18.87 -5.98
N LEU A 200 9.81 18.15 -5.00
CA LEU A 200 8.65 18.57 -4.22
C LEU A 200 8.91 19.91 -3.51
N VAL A 201 10.04 20.04 -2.81
CA VAL A 201 10.41 21.31 -2.16
C VAL A 201 10.46 22.45 -3.18
N ARG A 202 11.07 22.24 -4.33
CA ARG A 202 11.19 23.29 -5.38
C ARG A 202 9.86 23.64 -6.03
N GLN A 203 8.93 22.70 -6.12
CA GLN A 203 7.64 22.92 -6.77
C GLN A 203 6.59 23.50 -5.81
N LEU A 204 6.63 23.09 -4.55
CA LEU A 204 5.56 23.36 -3.60
C LEU A 204 5.86 24.48 -2.60
N LEU A 205 7.14 24.70 -2.24
CA LEU A 205 7.49 25.67 -1.20
C LEU A 205 8.11 26.93 -1.79
N ASP A 206 7.82 28.08 -1.14
CA ASP A 206 8.58 29.30 -1.36
C ASP A 206 9.99 29.18 -0.74
N ARG A 207 10.96 29.88 -1.32
CA ARG A 207 12.36 29.87 -0.84
C ARG A 207 12.54 30.81 0.33
#